data_c1813dd36a65d7b4fa450b8dc3002221
#
_entry.id   c1813dd36a65d7b4fa450b8dc3002221
#
_cell.length_a   1.000
_cell.length_b   1.000
_cell.length_c   1.000
_cell.angle_alpha   90.00
_cell.angle_beta   90.00
_cell.angle_gamma   90.00
#
_symmetry.space_group_name_H-M   'P 1'
#
loop_
_entity.id
_entity.type
_entity.pdbx_description
1 polymer ?
#
loop_
_entity_poly.entity_id
_entity_poly.type
_entity_poly.pdbx_seq_one_letter_code
_entity_poly.pdbx_strand_id
1 'polypeptide(L)'
;TDHSLLRSGAAPGDRLCVSGTLGDAAAGLALLRGDLAASNAADAAFLKARFLRPTARIALGESLRELATAAIDISDGLLADSTHLATKSGVALQIDHRLLPRSTAFSAVIDPAQQLGYVLSGGDDYELLFTLPHSADLPDGCTEIGRVVAGSGVSCDGMPTLRGYDHFGH
;
A
#
# COMPACT_ATOMS: atom_id res chain seq x y z
N THR A 1 -27.56 7.07 7.39
CA THR A 1 -26.37 7.75 7.95
C THR A 1 -25.18 7.39 7.08
N ASP A 2 -24.67 8.38 6.35
CA ASP A 2 -23.53 8.21 5.44
C ASP A 2 -22.26 7.92 6.26
N HIS A 3 -21.88 6.65 6.35
CA HIS A 3 -20.56 6.24 6.84
C HIS A 3 -19.59 6.26 5.65
N SER A 4 -19.07 7.44 5.31
CA SER A 4 -17.99 7.55 4.34
C SER A 4 -16.69 7.09 5.00
N LEU A 5 -15.91 6.26 4.32
CA LEU A 5 -14.54 5.96 4.73
C LEU A 5 -13.68 7.23 4.60
N LEU A 6 -13.05 7.62 5.69
CA LEU A 6 -12.20 8.80 5.74
C LEU A 6 -10.74 8.40 5.89
N ARG A 7 -9.84 9.31 5.53
CA ARG A 7 -8.39 9.18 5.81
C ARG A 7 -8.05 9.45 7.28
N SER A 8 -9.04 9.79 8.10
CA SER A 8 -8.92 10.09 9.53
C SER A 8 -9.76 9.12 10.34
N GLY A 9 -9.32 8.83 11.57
CA GLY A 9 -10.03 7.93 12.49
C GLY A 9 -9.22 6.73 12.93
N ALA A 10 -8.02 6.49 12.36
CA ALA A 10 -7.11 5.47 12.86
C ALA A 10 -6.70 5.77 14.31
N ALA A 11 -6.69 4.76 15.16
CA ALA A 11 -6.37 4.86 16.58
C ALA A 11 -5.19 3.95 16.97
N PRO A 12 -4.35 4.34 17.94
CA PRO A 12 -3.32 3.46 18.46
C PRO A 12 -3.91 2.12 18.92
N GLY A 13 -3.30 1.01 18.47
CA GLY A 13 -3.80 -0.35 18.67
C GLY A 13 -4.52 -0.94 17.46
N ASP A 14 -4.88 -0.13 16.47
CA ASP A 14 -5.41 -0.64 15.21
C ASP A 14 -4.33 -1.39 14.42
N ARG A 15 -4.76 -2.37 13.63
CA ARG A 15 -3.95 -3.05 12.63
C ARG A 15 -3.90 -2.21 11.35
N LEU A 16 -2.74 -2.15 10.70
CA LEU A 16 -2.57 -1.53 9.39
C LEU A 16 -2.64 -2.61 8.32
N CYS A 17 -3.55 -2.48 7.37
CA CYS A 17 -3.86 -3.51 6.40
C CYS A 17 -3.88 -2.95 4.98
N VAL A 18 -3.64 -3.82 3.99
CA VAL A 18 -3.70 -3.48 2.56
C VAL A 18 -4.42 -4.57 1.78
N SER A 19 -5.14 -4.19 0.72
CA SER A 19 -5.73 -5.13 -0.22
C SER A 19 -4.71 -5.55 -1.29
N GLY A 20 -4.92 -6.73 -1.88
CA GLY A 20 -4.20 -7.22 -3.06
C GLY A 20 -2.68 -7.29 -2.90
N THR A 21 -1.95 -6.89 -3.94
CA THR A 21 -0.49 -6.90 -4.02
C THR A 21 0.06 -5.55 -4.44
N LEU A 22 1.28 -5.23 -4.02
CA LEU A 22 1.90 -3.93 -4.20
C LEU A 22 3.11 -3.98 -5.12
N GLY A 23 3.36 -2.87 -5.83
CA GLY A 23 4.49 -2.69 -6.74
C GLY A 23 4.26 -3.21 -8.15
N ASP A 24 3.17 -3.93 -8.38
CA ASP A 24 2.85 -4.51 -9.69
C ASP A 24 2.70 -3.44 -10.78
N ALA A 25 2.02 -2.35 -10.48
CA ALA A 25 1.80 -1.26 -11.43
C ALA A 25 3.11 -0.55 -11.81
N ALA A 26 3.95 -0.25 -10.84
CA ALA A 26 5.26 0.36 -11.07
C ALA A 26 6.17 -0.54 -11.90
N ALA A 27 6.16 -1.87 -11.65
CA ALA A 27 6.87 -2.85 -12.48
C ALA A 27 6.30 -2.91 -13.90
N GLY A 28 4.98 -2.84 -14.05
CA GLY A 28 4.29 -2.77 -15.34
C GLY A 28 4.68 -1.54 -16.15
N LEU A 29 4.76 -0.38 -15.51
CA LEU A 29 5.23 0.86 -16.14
C LEU A 29 6.68 0.76 -16.60
N ALA A 30 7.57 0.20 -15.77
CA ALA A 30 8.98 0.01 -16.12
C ALA A 30 9.15 -0.96 -17.32
N LEU A 31 8.32 -2.02 -17.38
CA LEU A 31 8.27 -2.92 -18.56
C LEU A 31 7.76 -2.21 -19.83
N LEU A 32 6.80 -1.29 -19.71
CA LEU A 32 6.27 -0.52 -20.84
C LEU A 32 7.28 0.49 -21.37
N ARG A 33 8.09 1.07 -20.49
CA ARG A 33 9.16 2.00 -20.85
C ARG A 33 10.41 1.32 -21.40
N GLY A 34 10.53 -0.01 -21.21
CA GLY A 34 11.74 -0.75 -21.59
C GLY A 34 12.87 -0.67 -20.56
N ASP A 35 12.58 -0.17 -19.36
CA ASP A 35 13.54 -0.12 -18.24
C ASP A 35 13.75 -1.49 -17.61
N LEU A 36 12.79 -2.40 -17.80
CA LEU A 36 12.80 -3.78 -17.35
C LEU A 36 12.51 -4.74 -18.50
N ALA A 37 13.01 -5.97 -18.36
CA ALA A 37 12.68 -7.09 -19.22
C ALA A 37 12.16 -8.27 -18.37
N ALA A 38 11.13 -8.94 -18.84
CA ALA A 38 10.63 -10.18 -18.22
C ALA A 38 10.94 -11.36 -19.13
N SER A 39 11.44 -12.44 -18.56
CA SER A 39 11.70 -13.70 -19.29
C SER A 39 10.41 -14.45 -19.65
N ASN A 40 9.33 -14.21 -18.88
CA ASN A 40 8.03 -14.84 -19.09
C ASN A 40 7.02 -13.79 -19.62
N ALA A 41 6.43 -14.08 -20.76
CA ALA A 41 5.44 -13.20 -21.40
C ALA A 41 4.16 -13.05 -20.58
N ALA A 42 3.75 -14.07 -19.83
CA ALA A 42 2.55 -14.03 -18.99
C ALA A 42 2.75 -13.08 -17.79
N ASP A 43 3.92 -13.13 -17.16
CA ASP A 43 4.27 -12.22 -16.05
C ASP A 43 4.34 -10.77 -16.55
N ALA A 44 4.96 -10.55 -17.72
CA ALA A 44 4.99 -9.23 -18.34
C ALA A 44 3.58 -8.70 -18.66
N ALA A 45 2.70 -9.55 -19.20
CA ALA A 45 1.33 -9.17 -19.52
C ALA A 45 0.52 -8.84 -18.27
N PHE A 46 0.68 -9.63 -17.20
CA PHE A 46 0.03 -9.38 -15.92
C PHE A 46 0.44 -8.02 -15.34
N LEU A 47 1.74 -7.76 -15.20
CA LEU A 47 2.25 -6.52 -14.63
C LEU A 47 1.84 -5.29 -15.45
N LYS A 48 1.94 -5.37 -16.79
CA LYS A 48 1.45 -4.28 -17.68
C LYS A 48 -0.05 -4.05 -17.53
N ALA A 49 -0.84 -5.10 -17.36
CA ALA A 49 -2.28 -4.99 -17.16
C ALA A 49 -2.61 -4.30 -15.82
N ARG A 50 -1.84 -4.58 -14.75
CA ARG A 50 -1.99 -3.92 -13.45
C ARG A 50 -1.84 -2.39 -13.55
N PHE A 51 -0.87 -1.92 -14.34
CA PHE A 51 -0.69 -0.49 -14.60
C PHE A 51 -1.77 0.09 -15.52
N LEU A 52 -2.04 -0.57 -16.67
CA LEU A 52 -2.94 -0.02 -17.70
C LEU A 52 -4.43 -0.11 -17.34
N ARG A 53 -4.81 -1.06 -16.49
CA ARG A 53 -6.20 -1.37 -16.12
C ARG A 53 -6.29 -1.76 -14.65
N PRO A 54 -6.03 -0.82 -13.73
CA PRO A 54 -6.15 -1.09 -12.30
C PRO A 54 -7.59 -1.51 -11.96
N THR A 55 -7.73 -2.43 -11.02
CA THR A 55 -9.04 -2.90 -10.56
C THR A 55 -9.50 -2.07 -9.37
N ALA A 56 -10.54 -1.28 -9.53
CA ALA A 56 -11.13 -0.55 -8.43
C ALA A 56 -11.70 -1.50 -7.37
N ARG A 57 -11.32 -1.31 -6.11
CA ARG A 57 -11.73 -2.15 -4.96
C ARG A 57 -13.09 -1.72 -4.37
N ILE A 58 -14.10 -1.50 -5.22
CA ILE A 58 -15.40 -0.93 -4.82
C ILE A 58 -16.10 -1.82 -3.79
N ALA A 59 -16.27 -3.12 -4.06
CA ALA A 59 -16.96 -4.03 -3.16
C ALA A 59 -16.24 -4.13 -1.80
N LEU A 60 -14.91 -4.16 -1.79
CA LEU A 60 -14.13 -4.12 -0.56
C LEU A 60 -14.33 -2.77 0.17
N GLY A 61 -14.26 -1.65 -0.55
CA GLY A 61 -14.50 -0.32 0.02
C GLY A 61 -15.88 -0.21 0.67
N GLU A 62 -16.90 -0.81 0.08
CA GLU A 62 -18.24 -0.87 0.66
C GLU A 62 -18.27 -1.70 1.96
N SER A 63 -17.64 -2.88 1.99
CA SER A 63 -17.58 -3.73 3.18
C SER A 63 -16.76 -3.10 4.31
N LEU A 64 -15.73 -2.31 4.00
CA LEU A 64 -14.89 -1.63 4.98
C LEU A 64 -15.60 -0.48 5.70
N ARG A 65 -16.72 0.03 5.21
CA ARG A 65 -17.43 1.17 5.81
C ARG A 65 -17.82 0.94 7.27
N GLU A 66 -18.12 -0.29 7.65
CA GLU A 66 -18.54 -0.66 8.99
C GLU A 66 -17.40 -1.26 9.81
N LEU A 67 -16.28 -1.57 9.19
CA LEU A 67 -15.15 -2.28 9.80
C LEU A 67 -13.94 -1.37 10.02
N ALA A 68 -13.59 -0.56 9.02
CA ALA A 68 -12.37 0.21 9.04
C ALA A 68 -12.51 1.53 9.81
N THR A 69 -11.48 1.87 10.56
CA THR A 69 -11.37 3.13 11.28
C THR A 69 -10.89 4.28 10.38
N ALA A 70 -10.03 3.98 9.40
CA ALA A 70 -9.59 4.89 8.36
C ALA A 70 -9.23 4.13 7.09
N ALA A 71 -9.30 4.78 5.92
CA ALA A 71 -8.86 4.20 4.65
C ALA A 71 -8.44 5.28 3.64
N ILE A 72 -7.55 4.87 2.72
CA ILE A 72 -7.06 5.64 1.58
C ILE A 72 -6.72 4.66 0.45
N ASP A 73 -6.83 5.08 -0.80
CA ASP A 73 -6.28 4.35 -1.94
C ASP A 73 -4.76 4.59 -2.06
N ILE A 74 -4.04 3.60 -2.59
CA ILE A 74 -2.60 3.70 -2.85
C ILE A 74 -2.41 4.18 -4.29
N SER A 75 -2.19 5.48 -4.47
CA SER A 75 -1.98 6.14 -5.75
C SER A 75 -0.56 6.68 -5.92
N ASP A 76 0.02 7.24 -4.88
CA ASP A 76 1.35 7.85 -4.88
C ASP A 76 2.43 6.94 -4.29
N GLY A 77 2.02 5.77 -3.84
CA GLY A 77 2.84 4.74 -3.22
C GLY A 77 2.57 4.56 -1.73
N LEU A 78 2.88 3.36 -1.24
CA LEU A 78 2.53 2.96 0.13
C LEU A 78 3.03 3.95 1.19
N LEU A 79 4.27 4.44 1.08
CA LEU A 79 4.82 5.37 2.08
C LEU A 79 4.16 6.74 2.03
N ALA A 80 3.91 7.29 0.83
CA ALA A 80 3.26 8.58 0.66
C ALA A 80 1.83 8.55 1.21
N ASP A 81 1.04 7.56 0.80
CA ASP A 81 -0.35 7.44 1.21
C ASP A 81 -0.49 7.06 2.69
N SER A 82 0.44 6.24 3.23
CA SER A 82 0.56 5.99 4.68
C SER A 82 0.81 7.29 5.46
N THR A 83 1.64 8.18 4.92
CA THR A 83 1.94 9.48 5.55
C THR A 83 0.69 10.36 5.58
N HIS A 84 -0.10 10.36 4.52
CA HIS A 84 -1.37 11.07 4.48
C HIS A 84 -2.38 10.55 5.53
N LEU A 85 -2.52 9.22 5.64
CA LEU A 85 -3.40 8.57 6.61
C LEU A 85 -2.93 8.87 8.05
N ALA A 86 -1.64 8.70 8.33
CA ALA A 86 -1.04 8.99 9.64
C ALA A 86 -1.28 10.44 10.06
N THR A 87 -1.00 11.39 9.15
CA THR A 87 -1.16 12.82 9.40
C THR A 87 -2.62 13.20 9.67
N LYS A 88 -3.56 12.68 8.87
CA LYS A 88 -4.98 12.97 9.02
C LYS A 88 -5.59 12.35 10.27
N SER A 89 -5.04 11.25 10.74
CA SER A 89 -5.47 10.58 11.98
C SER A 89 -4.71 11.05 13.24
N GLY A 90 -3.60 11.77 13.09
CA GLY A 90 -2.78 12.22 14.23
C GLY A 90 -2.06 11.08 14.95
N VAL A 91 -1.60 10.07 14.22
CA VAL A 91 -0.97 8.84 14.73
C VAL A 91 0.35 8.56 14.02
N ALA A 92 1.08 7.57 14.51
CA ALA A 92 2.21 6.97 13.78
C ALA A 92 1.83 5.59 13.22
N LEU A 93 2.37 5.25 12.04
CA LEU A 93 2.23 3.93 11.43
C LEU A 93 3.57 3.21 11.44
N GLN A 94 3.55 1.94 11.85
CA GLN A 94 4.71 1.05 11.81
C GLN A 94 4.43 -0.07 10.81
N ILE A 95 5.19 -0.10 9.72
CA ILE A 95 5.08 -1.09 8.64
C ILE A 95 6.17 -2.15 8.83
N ASP A 96 5.80 -3.43 8.75
CA ASP A 96 6.73 -4.54 8.66
C ASP A 96 6.91 -4.92 7.19
N HIS A 97 8.08 -4.61 6.61
CA HIS A 97 8.36 -4.87 5.20
C HIS A 97 8.28 -6.34 4.79
N ARG A 98 8.41 -7.26 5.76
CA ARG A 98 8.33 -8.71 5.53
C ARG A 98 6.92 -9.18 5.23
N LEU A 99 5.91 -8.42 5.69
CA LEU A 99 4.49 -8.70 5.51
C LEU A 99 3.91 -8.09 4.24
N LEU A 100 4.67 -7.27 3.51
CA LEU A 100 4.18 -6.58 2.31
C LEU A 100 3.86 -7.60 1.21
N PRO A 101 2.58 -7.68 0.74
CA PRO A 101 2.16 -8.66 -0.25
C PRO A 101 2.71 -8.32 -1.64
N ARG A 102 3.26 -9.33 -2.31
CA ARG A 102 3.81 -9.24 -3.67
C ARG A 102 3.20 -10.31 -4.55
N SER A 103 2.96 -10.00 -5.81
CA SER A 103 2.52 -11.01 -6.77
C SER A 103 3.68 -11.95 -7.15
N THR A 104 3.34 -13.14 -7.63
CA THR A 104 4.32 -14.08 -8.17
C THR A 104 5.04 -13.48 -9.38
N ALA A 105 4.30 -12.80 -10.27
CA ALA A 105 4.86 -12.13 -11.44
C ALA A 105 5.86 -11.04 -11.05
N PHE A 106 5.52 -10.21 -10.07
CA PHE A 106 6.42 -9.19 -9.54
C PHE A 106 7.72 -9.80 -9.01
N SER A 107 7.59 -10.82 -8.17
CA SER A 107 8.74 -11.50 -7.55
C SER A 107 9.62 -12.22 -8.57
N ALA A 108 9.07 -12.66 -9.71
CA ALA A 108 9.81 -13.29 -10.80
C ALA A 108 10.56 -12.28 -11.69
N VAL A 109 10.05 -11.04 -11.80
CA VAL A 109 10.58 -10.02 -12.73
C VAL A 109 11.53 -9.04 -12.04
N ILE A 110 11.25 -8.67 -10.78
CA ILE A 110 12.03 -7.65 -10.07
C ILE A 110 13.12 -8.28 -9.23
N ASP A 111 14.34 -7.78 -9.41
CA ASP A 111 15.48 -8.18 -8.58
C ASP A 111 15.14 -8.02 -7.08
N PRO A 112 15.41 -9.05 -6.24
CA PRO A 112 15.13 -9.01 -4.81
C PRO A 112 15.63 -7.74 -4.10
N ALA A 113 16.77 -7.21 -4.50
CA ALA A 113 17.35 -6.00 -3.92
C ALA A 113 16.55 -4.73 -4.26
N GLN A 114 15.76 -4.74 -5.32
CA GLN A 114 14.95 -3.61 -5.78
C GLN A 114 13.49 -3.71 -5.35
N GLN A 115 13.01 -4.90 -5.00
CA GLN A 115 11.60 -5.15 -4.70
C GLN A 115 11.03 -4.21 -3.65
N LEU A 116 11.77 -3.95 -2.58
CA LEU A 116 11.28 -3.10 -1.50
C LEU A 116 11.05 -1.66 -1.97
N GLY A 117 11.93 -1.12 -2.80
CA GLY A 117 11.78 0.20 -3.40
C GLY A 117 10.51 0.32 -4.24
N TYR A 118 10.24 -0.67 -5.10
CA TYR A 118 9.02 -0.71 -5.91
C TYR A 118 7.76 -0.77 -5.06
N VAL A 119 7.73 -1.61 -4.02
CA VAL A 119 6.56 -1.79 -3.15
C VAL A 119 6.29 -0.57 -2.28
N LEU A 120 7.32 0.09 -1.77
CA LEU A 120 7.17 1.23 -0.86
C LEU A 120 6.89 2.56 -1.59
N SER A 121 7.49 2.75 -2.76
CA SER A 121 7.45 4.03 -3.49
C SER A 121 6.76 3.95 -4.85
N GLY A 122 6.41 2.74 -5.31
CA GLY A 122 5.67 2.55 -6.55
C GLY A 122 4.24 3.04 -6.39
N GLY A 123 3.79 3.91 -7.29
CA GLY A 123 2.42 4.39 -7.37
C GLY A 123 1.55 3.55 -8.30
N ASP A 124 0.31 4.00 -8.48
CA ASP A 124 -0.69 3.45 -9.42
C ASP A 124 -1.19 2.03 -9.12
N ASP A 125 -0.94 1.48 -7.93
CA ASP A 125 -1.46 0.15 -7.56
C ASP A 125 -2.99 0.16 -7.36
N TYR A 126 -3.57 1.29 -6.91
CA TYR A 126 -4.99 1.47 -6.61
C TYR A 126 -5.59 0.39 -5.71
N GLU A 127 -4.76 -0.14 -4.81
CA GLU A 127 -5.18 -0.97 -3.69
C GLU A 127 -5.65 -0.07 -2.53
N LEU A 128 -6.37 -0.64 -1.57
CA LEU A 128 -6.79 0.11 -0.39
C LEU A 128 -5.81 -0.13 0.76
N LEU A 129 -5.32 0.97 1.34
CA LEU A 129 -4.65 0.99 2.64
C LEU A 129 -5.68 1.39 3.68
N PHE A 130 -5.82 0.61 4.74
CA PHE A 130 -6.83 0.85 5.75
C PHE A 130 -6.40 0.37 7.13
N THR A 131 -7.10 0.85 8.15
CA THR A 131 -6.88 0.44 9.54
C THR A 131 -8.10 -0.26 10.10
N LEU A 132 -7.87 -1.32 10.87
CA LEU A 132 -8.92 -2.12 11.51
C LEU A 132 -8.69 -2.16 13.01
N PRO A 133 -9.76 -2.09 13.83
CA PRO A 133 -9.68 -2.47 15.24
C PRO A 133 -9.13 -3.90 15.36
N HIS A 134 -8.38 -4.17 16.42
CA HIS A 134 -7.80 -5.52 16.63
C HIS A 134 -8.84 -6.63 16.67
N SER A 135 -10.08 -6.33 17.10
CA SER A 135 -11.19 -7.27 17.19
C SER A 135 -11.95 -7.52 15.89
N ALA A 136 -11.73 -6.71 14.84
CA ALA A 136 -12.41 -6.90 13.56
C ALA A 136 -11.78 -8.03 12.76
N ASP A 137 -12.57 -8.75 11.97
CA ASP A 137 -12.04 -9.76 11.05
C ASP A 137 -11.34 -9.10 9.85
N LEU A 138 -10.25 -9.70 9.41
CA LEU A 138 -9.54 -9.24 8.21
C LEU A 138 -10.30 -9.73 6.97
N PRO A 139 -10.73 -8.85 6.05
CA PRO A 139 -11.40 -9.27 4.83
C PRO A 139 -10.51 -10.14 3.93
N ASP A 140 -11.15 -11.03 3.16
CA ASP A 140 -10.46 -11.88 2.19
C ASP A 140 -9.67 -11.05 1.17
N GLY A 141 -8.50 -11.55 0.79
CA GLY A 141 -7.62 -10.88 -0.15
C GLY A 141 -6.90 -9.64 0.41
N CYS A 142 -6.96 -9.42 1.73
CA CYS A 142 -6.23 -8.37 2.42
C CYS A 142 -5.11 -8.96 3.29
N THR A 143 -4.11 -8.13 3.59
CA THR A 143 -2.94 -8.52 4.38
C THR A 143 -2.72 -7.47 5.47
N GLU A 144 -2.52 -7.91 6.71
CA GLU A 144 -2.00 -7.06 7.77
C GLU A 144 -0.51 -6.82 7.53
N ILE A 145 -0.11 -5.55 7.42
CA ILE A 145 1.24 -5.13 7.10
C ILE A 145 1.92 -4.34 8.22
N GLY A 146 1.23 -4.12 9.31
CA GLY A 146 1.75 -3.33 10.41
C GLY A 146 0.68 -2.92 11.41
N ARG A 147 0.98 -1.85 12.15
CA ARG A 147 0.12 -1.38 13.24
C ARG A 147 0.13 0.14 13.37
N VAL A 148 -0.91 0.65 14.00
CA VAL A 148 -1.04 2.05 14.40
C VAL A 148 -0.54 2.22 15.84
N VAL A 149 0.29 3.24 16.07
CA VAL A 149 0.81 3.54 17.40
C VAL A 149 0.68 5.03 17.72
N ALA A 150 0.81 5.39 19.00
CA ALA A 150 0.86 6.79 19.40
C ALA A 150 2.11 7.46 18.82
N GLY A 151 1.98 8.71 18.37
CA GLY A 151 3.07 9.47 17.77
C GLY A 151 2.69 10.09 16.44
N SER A 152 3.65 10.29 15.56
CA SER A 152 3.45 10.85 14.23
C SER A 152 4.41 10.25 13.21
N GLY A 153 4.00 10.24 11.94
CA GLY A 153 4.83 9.78 10.83
C GLY A 153 4.70 8.29 10.52
N VAL A 154 5.55 7.81 9.64
CA VAL A 154 5.58 6.41 9.17
C VAL A 154 6.99 5.86 9.34
N SER A 155 7.08 4.66 9.86
CA SER A 155 8.32 3.88 9.94
C SER A 155 8.13 2.52 9.26
N CYS A 156 9.21 2.03 8.65
CA CYS A 156 9.25 0.69 8.07
C CYS A 156 10.49 -0.02 8.65
N ASP A 157 10.30 -1.20 9.22
CA ASP A 157 11.38 -1.97 9.82
C ASP A 157 12.48 -2.22 8.78
N GLY A 158 13.75 -2.02 9.17
CA GLY A 158 14.90 -2.23 8.29
C GLY A 158 15.27 -1.06 7.38
N MET A 159 14.51 0.05 7.43
CA MET A 159 14.87 1.29 6.76
C MET A 159 15.23 2.38 7.76
N PRO A 160 16.20 3.26 7.46
CA PRO A 160 16.42 4.46 8.27
C PRO A 160 15.13 5.28 8.28
N THR A 161 14.79 5.85 9.43
CA THR A 161 13.58 6.66 9.65
C THR A 161 13.41 7.65 8.49
N LEU A 162 12.43 7.40 7.63
CA LEU A 162 12.09 8.31 6.56
C LEU A 162 11.40 9.51 7.19
N ARG A 163 12.14 10.59 7.41
CA ARG A 163 11.53 11.91 7.61
C ARG A 163 10.75 12.21 6.34
N GLY A 164 9.48 12.59 6.49
CA GLY A 164 8.56 12.84 5.39
C GLY A 164 9.25 13.57 4.25
N TYR A 165 8.98 13.12 3.03
CA TYR A 165 9.49 13.74 1.80
C TYR A 165 8.93 15.15 1.73
N ASP A 166 9.78 16.15 1.96
CA ASP A 166 9.42 17.56 1.90
C ASP A 166 9.42 17.98 0.43
N HIS A 167 8.23 18.19 -0.13
CA HIS A 167 8.05 18.63 -1.52
C HIS A 167 8.51 20.06 -1.78
N PHE A 168 9.02 20.78 -0.75
CA PHE A 168 9.51 22.15 -0.85
C PHE A 168 10.93 22.28 -0.32
N GLY A 169 11.88 21.58 -0.99
CA GLY A 169 13.30 21.90 -0.87
C GLY A 169 13.59 23.21 -1.60
N HIS A 170 13.85 24.28 -0.87
CA HIS A 170 14.50 25.49 -1.36
C HIS A 170 15.99 25.25 -1.53
#